data_79a5494d683f3baeeb58265a1680ca01
#
_entry.id   79a5494d683f3baeeb58265a1680ca01
#
_cell.length_a   1.000
_cell.length_b   1.000
_cell.length_c   1.000
_cell.angle_alpha   90.00
_cell.angle_beta   90.00
_cell.angle_gamma   90.00
#
_symmetry.space_group_name_H-M   'P 1'
#
loop_
_entity.id
_entity.type
_entity.pdbx_description
1 polymer ?
#
loop_
_entity_poly.entity_id
_entity_poly.type
_entity_poly.pdbx_seq_one_letter_code
_entity_poly.pdbx_strand_id
1 'polypeptide(L)'
;QNVICHAPYIINLANRKDEQKWHFSIDFLKGELKRCDLLGIKSLVLHPGSAVGLPKEEALQNIKDGLNEVLKDNFNCLILLETMAGKGTECGTNLEEIKYLVDNTSYPVGVCLDTCHLNDSGIDMSKFDDYLNIFDEKIGLDKIKCIHINDSKNVIGSHKDRHENIGYGTIGFENILNIIYNERLKDVPKILETPYVGETLEDKKRIYPPYLFEIKMIRAKKFDENLFNHIHEYYK
;
A
#
# COMPACT_ATOMS: atom_id res chain seq x y z
N GLN A 1 -18.14 6.75 -8.72
CA GLN A 1 -17.60 5.86 -7.69
C GLN A 1 -16.13 5.65 -7.99
N ASN A 2 -15.23 6.00 -7.08
CA ASN A 2 -13.80 5.83 -7.27
C ASN A 2 -13.44 4.39 -6.91
N VAL A 3 -12.98 3.62 -7.88
CA VAL A 3 -12.44 2.28 -7.70
C VAL A 3 -10.94 2.35 -7.95
N ILE A 4 -10.15 1.78 -7.06
CA ILE A 4 -8.71 1.58 -7.21
C ILE A 4 -8.49 0.08 -7.17
N CYS A 5 -7.80 -0.47 -8.17
CA CYS A 5 -7.41 -1.87 -8.19
C CYS A 5 -6.09 -2.08 -7.45
N HIS A 6 -5.89 -3.29 -6.94
CA HIS A 6 -4.60 -3.76 -6.46
C HIS A 6 -4.10 -4.91 -7.33
N ALA A 7 -2.85 -4.83 -7.76
CA ALA A 7 -2.21 -5.87 -8.55
C ALA A 7 -1.96 -7.14 -7.69
N PRO A 8 -2.11 -8.34 -8.27
CA PRO A 8 -1.83 -9.57 -7.56
C PRO A 8 -0.37 -9.73 -7.15
N TYR A 9 -0.13 -10.34 -5.98
CA TYR A 9 1.21 -10.58 -5.40
C TYR A 9 2.14 -11.44 -6.27
N ILE A 10 1.61 -12.13 -7.28
CA ILE A 10 2.42 -12.95 -8.19
C ILE A 10 3.33 -12.10 -9.09
N ILE A 11 3.03 -10.82 -9.26
CA ILE A 11 3.81 -9.89 -10.08
C ILE A 11 5.07 -9.50 -9.30
N ASN A 12 6.24 -9.79 -9.88
CA ASN A 12 7.54 -9.36 -9.33
C ASN A 12 8.45 -8.86 -10.46
N LEU A 13 8.51 -7.55 -10.63
CA LEU A 13 9.36 -6.91 -11.64
C LEU A 13 10.83 -6.79 -11.20
N ALA A 14 11.14 -7.03 -9.92
CA ALA A 14 12.48 -6.85 -9.37
C ALA A 14 13.45 -7.98 -9.75
N ASN A 15 12.94 -9.20 -9.93
CA ASN A 15 13.79 -10.39 -10.10
C ASN A 15 13.81 -10.85 -11.56
N ARG A 16 14.87 -10.47 -12.28
CA ARG A 16 15.13 -10.88 -13.67
C ARG A 16 16.07 -12.07 -13.81
N LYS A 17 16.51 -12.71 -12.71
CA LYS A 17 17.28 -13.97 -12.78
C LYS A 17 16.55 -15.07 -13.55
N ASP A 18 15.21 -15.05 -13.46
CA ASP A 18 14.33 -15.92 -14.22
C ASP A 18 13.59 -15.05 -15.24
N GLU A 19 14.14 -14.94 -16.44
CA GLU A 19 13.59 -14.14 -17.56
C GLU A 19 12.14 -14.53 -17.89
N GLN A 20 11.78 -15.83 -17.79
CA GLN A 20 10.41 -16.26 -18.08
C GLN A 20 9.43 -15.71 -17.05
N LYS A 21 9.76 -15.74 -15.76
CA LYS A 21 8.92 -15.17 -14.71
C LYS A 21 8.87 -13.65 -14.78
N TRP A 22 9.96 -13.01 -15.17
CA TRP A 22 10.00 -11.57 -15.34
C TRP A 22 9.08 -11.13 -16.47
N HIS A 23 9.16 -11.78 -17.65
CA HIS A 23 8.24 -11.54 -18.77
C HIS A 23 6.79 -11.89 -18.42
N PHE A 24 6.55 -12.99 -17.68
CA PHE A 24 5.23 -13.32 -17.17
C PHE A 24 4.66 -12.16 -16.31
N SER A 25 5.48 -11.58 -15.44
CA SER A 25 5.06 -10.44 -14.59
C SER A 25 4.69 -9.21 -15.42
N ILE A 26 5.44 -8.92 -16.49
CA ILE A 26 5.15 -7.85 -17.45
C ILE A 26 3.82 -8.10 -18.15
N ASP A 27 3.66 -9.27 -18.75
CA ASP A 27 2.46 -9.62 -19.53
C ASP A 27 1.22 -9.65 -18.63
N PHE A 28 1.37 -10.15 -17.39
CA PHE A 28 0.28 -10.19 -16.44
C PHE A 28 -0.15 -8.77 -16.05
N LEU A 29 0.82 -7.88 -15.74
CA LEU A 29 0.54 -6.49 -15.39
C LEU A 29 -0.11 -5.71 -16.55
N LYS A 30 0.34 -5.93 -17.80
CA LYS A 30 -0.33 -5.41 -19.00
C LYS A 30 -1.78 -5.87 -19.09
N GLY A 31 -2.03 -7.15 -18.79
CA GLY A 31 -3.38 -7.72 -18.72
C GLY A 31 -4.26 -7.04 -17.68
N GLU A 32 -3.73 -6.75 -16.48
CA GLU A 32 -4.46 -6.03 -15.42
C GLU A 32 -4.78 -4.58 -15.84
N LEU A 33 -3.80 -3.86 -16.40
CA LEU A 33 -4.02 -2.48 -16.86
C LEU A 33 -5.06 -2.43 -17.99
N LYS A 34 -5.04 -3.38 -18.91
CA LYS A 34 -6.06 -3.49 -19.96
C LYS A 34 -7.45 -3.74 -19.36
N ARG A 35 -7.57 -4.58 -18.33
CA ARG A 35 -8.84 -4.79 -17.61
C ARG A 35 -9.30 -3.50 -16.92
N CYS A 36 -8.38 -2.79 -16.26
CA CYS A 36 -8.68 -1.49 -15.65
C CYS A 36 -9.21 -0.49 -16.68
N ASP A 37 -8.58 -0.38 -17.84
CA ASP A 37 -9.01 0.51 -18.92
C ASP A 37 -10.41 0.16 -19.42
N LEU A 38 -10.71 -1.12 -19.64
CA LEU A 38 -12.02 -1.59 -20.07
C LEU A 38 -13.13 -1.30 -19.05
N LEU A 39 -12.79 -1.31 -17.75
CA LEU A 39 -13.71 -1.01 -16.65
C LEU A 39 -13.75 0.48 -16.30
N GLY A 40 -12.93 1.32 -16.93
CA GLY A 40 -12.81 2.74 -16.63
C GLY A 40 -12.11 3.04 -15.29
N ILE A 41 -11.36 2.08 -14.73
CA ILE A 41 -10.60 2.22 -13.49
C ILE A 41 -9.32 3.03 -13.77
N LYS A 42 -9.06 4.05 -12.95
CA LYS A 42 -8.02 5.04 -13.23
C LYS A 42 -6.70 4.79 -12.50
N SER A 43 -6.69 3.90 -11.51
CA SER A 43 -5.49 3.63 -10.71
C SER A 43 -5.39 2.16 -10.34
N LEU A 44 -4.16 1.63 -10.38
CA LEU A 44 -3.80 0.28 -9.99
C LEU A 44 -2.59 0.33 -9.07
N VAL A 45 -2.75 -0.10 -7.81
CA VAL A 45 -1.66 -0.21 -6.84
C VAL A 45 -0.81 -1.43 -7.18
N LEU A 46 0.51 -1.26 -7.10
CA LEU A 46 1.49 -2.29 -7.40
C LEU A 46 2.56 -2.33 -6.30
N HIS A 47 2.78 -3.47 -5.68
CA HIS A 47 4.00 -3.73 -4.94
C HIS A 47 5.19 -3.67 -5.91
N PRO A 48 6.22 -2.87 -5.68
CA PRO A 48 7.34 -2.74 -6.62
C PRO A 48 8.01 -4.07 -6.95
N GLY A 49 8.12 -4.96 -5.95
CA GLY A 49 8.66 -6.29 -6.10
C GLY A 49 9.67 -6.65 -5.01
N SER A 50 10.28 -7.83 -5.15
CA SER A 50 11.27 -8.36 -4.22
C SER A 50 12.52 -8.83 -4.97
N ALA A 51 13.68 -8.45 -4.48
CA ALA A 51 14.99 -8.69 -5.13
C ALA A 51 15.37 -10.18 -5.20
N VAL A 52 14.88 -10.99 -4.25
CA VAL A 52 15.14 -12.45 -4.18
C VAL A 52 16.61 -12.80 -4.40
N GLY A 53 17.50 -12.18 -3.61
CA GLY A 53 18.94 -12.41 -3.64
C GLY A 53 19.72 -11.71 -4.77
N LEU A 54 19.10 -10.73 -5.45
CA LEU A 54 19.81 -9.75 -6.28
C LEU A 54 20.30 -8.58 -5.41
N PRO A 55 21.36 -7.86 -5.83
CA PRO A 55 21.66 -6.55 -5.29
C PRO A 55 20.47 -5.61 -5.44
N LYS A 56 20.26 -4.72 -4.46
CA LYS A 56 19.10 -3.80 -4.44
C LYS A 56 19.07 -2.90 -5.68
N GLU A 57 20.20 -2.38 -6.08
CA GLU A 57 20.35 -1.50 -7.23
C GLU A 57 19.94 -2.21 -8.52
N GLU A 58 20.34 -3.47 -8.69
CA GLU A 58 19.95 -4.29 -9.84
C GLU A 58 18.45 -4.58 -9.83
N ALA A 59 17.89 -4.88 -8.65
CA ALA A 59 16.46 -5.10 -8.49
C ALA A 59 15.63 -3.86 -8.85
N LEU A 60 16.05 -2.68 -8.41
CA LEU A 60 15.40 -1.41 -8.76
C LEU A 60 15.51 -1.10 -10.25
N GLN A 61 16.66 -1.39 -10.86
CA GLN A 61 16.83 -1.27 -12.32
C GLN A 61 15.86 -2.19 -13.08
N ASN A 62 15.71 -3.45 -12.64
CA ASN A 62 14.79 -4.40 -13.25
C ASN A 62 13.33 -3.95 -13.14
N ILE A 63 12.93 -3.38 -11.98
CA ILE A 63 11.58 -2.81 -11.79
C ILE A 63 11.37 -1.67 -12.77
N LYS A 64 12.30 -0.73 -12.85
CA LYS A 64 12.22 0.41 -13.80
C LYS A 64 12.08 -0.09 -15.24
N ASP A 65 12.90 -1.04 -15.66
CA ASP A 65 12.86 -1.59 -17.02
C ASP A 65 11.54 -2.31 -17.28
N GLY A 66 11.04 -3.08 -16.31
CA GLY A 66 9.73 -3.74 -16.38
C GLY A 66 8.58 -2.74 -16.48
N LEU A 67 8.59 -1.68 -15.67
CA LEU A 67 7.58 -0.61 -15.75
C LEU A 67 7.59 0.08 -17.12
N ASN A 68 8.77 0.39 -17.64
CA ASN A 68 8.90 1.00 -18.97
C ASN A 68 8.37 0.06 -20.08
N GLU A 69 8.68 -1.24 -19.99
CA GLU A 69 8.18 -2.25 -20.93
C GLU A 69 6.65 -2.39 -20.86
N VAL A 70 6.06 -2.31 -19.67
CA VAL A 70 4.60 -2.34 -19.48
C VAL A 70 3.96 -1.07 -20.05
N LEU A 71 4.44 0.11 -19.64
CA LEU A 71 3.77 1.37 -19.86
C LEU A 71 3.93 1.93 -21.28
N LYS A 72 4.83 1.38 -22.10
CA LYS A 72 4.93 1.75 -23.53
C LYS A 72 3.63 1.52 -24.32
N ASP A 73 2.73 0.66 -23.81
CA ASP A 73 1.45 0.35 -24.47
C ASP A 73 0.37 1.42 -24.19
N ASN A 74 0.71 2.51 -23.46
CA ASN A 74 -0.13 3.70 -23.24
C ASN A 74 -1.52 3.42 -22.62
N PHE A 75 -1.54 2.90 -21.41
CA PHE A 75 -2.76 2.71 -20.63
C PHE A 75 -3.31 4.02 -20.05
N ASN A 76 -4.64 4.11 -19.86
CA ASN A 76 -5.30 5.22 -19.16
C ASN A 76 -5.34 5.01 -17.63
N CYS A 77 -4.90 3.87 -17.15
CA CYS A 77 -4.80 3.52 -15.74
C CYS A 77 -3.39 3.82 -15.23
N LEU A 78 -3.29 4.65 -14.19
CA LEU A 78 -2.02 5.02 -13.56
C LEU A 78 -1.57 3.91 -12.60
N ILE A 79 -0.31 3.48 -12.72
CA ILE A 79 0.31 2.60 -11.72
C ILE A 79 0.68 3.44 -10.50
N LEU A 80 0.32 2.96 -9.31
CA LEU A 80 0.70 3.52 -8.02
C LEU A 80 1.68 2.56 -7.34
N LEU A 81 2.93 2.98 -7.19
CA LEU A 81 3.93 2.20 -6.48
C LEU A 81 3.66 2.28 -4.98
N GLU A 82 3.52 1.14 -4.34
CA GLU A 82 3.24 1.08 -2.91
C GLU A 82 4.53 1.17 -2.08
N THR A 83 4.46 1.91 -0.96
CA THR A 83 5.52 1.89 0.05
C THR A 83 5.49 0.57 0.81
N MET A 84 6.64 -0.10 0.93
CA MET A 84 6.75 -1.46 1.45
C MET A 84 7.35 -1.52 2.85
N ALA A 85 6.98 -2.55 3.61
CA ALA A 85 7.43 -2.76 4.99
C ALA A 85 8.91 -3.16 5.12
N GLY A 86 9.52 -3.66 4.05
CA GLY A 86 10.89 -4.18 4.07
C GLY A 86 11.00 -5.63 4.50
N LYS A 87 9.91 -6.41 4.34
CA LYS A 87 9.91 -7.83 4.62
C LYS A 87 10.79 -8.59 3.63
N GLY A 88 11.77 -9.31 4.15
CA GLY A 88 12.72 -10.06 3.33
C GLY A 88 13.56 -9.16 2.43
N THR A 89 13.31 -9.20 1.12
CA THR A 89 14.09 -8.45 0.11
C THR A 89 13.22 -7.51 -0.72
N GLU A 90 12.11 -7.04 -0.17
CA GLU A 90 11.20 -6.09 -0.82
C GLU A 90 11.91 -4.82 -1.27
N CYS A 91 11.46 -4.26 -2.39
CA CYS A 91 11.87 -2.97 -2.92
C CYS A 91 10.75 -1.94 -2.68
N GLY A 92 11.10 -0.65 -2.62
CA GLY A 92 10.14 0.41 -2.28
C GLY A 92 9.99 0.64 -0.77
N THR A 93 11.02 0.28 0.00
CA THR A 93 11.00 0.28 1.47
C THR A 93 11.38 1.63 2.10
N ASN A 94 11.87 2.55 1.30
CA ASN A 94 12.27 3.88 1.73
C ASN A 94 12.05 4.91 0.60
N LEU A 95 12.16 6.20 0.93
CA LEU A 95 11.91 7.27 -0.03
C LEU A 95 12.92 7.32 -1.19
N GLU A 96 14.15 6.91 -0.98
CA GLU A 96 15.19 6.88 -2.01
C GLU A 96 14.84 5.85 -3.09
N GLU A 97 14.37 4.67 -2.70
CA GLU A 97 13.95 3.62 -3.62
C GLU A 97 12.70 4.05 -4.42
N ILE A 98 11.68 4.60 -3.74
CA ILE A 98 10.46 5.12 -4.40
C ILE A 98 10.82 6.28 -5.34
N LYS A 99 11.64 7.23 -4.88
CA LYS A 99 12.13 8.36 -5.70
C LYS A 99 12.83 7.85 -6.95
N TYR A 100 13.75 6.89 -6.79
CA TYR A 100 14.46 6.32 -7.94
C TYR A 100 13.48 5.79 -8.99
N LEU A 101 12.46 5.03 -8.59
CA LEU A 101 11.47 4.48 -9.51
C LEU A 101 10.61 5.56 -10.16
N VAL A 102 10.16 6.56 -9.40
CA VAL A 102 9.35 7.68 -9.91
C VAL A 102 10.13 8.52 -10.92
N ASP A 103 11.39 8.83 -10.63
CA ASP A 103 12.20 9.72 -11.46
C ASP A 103 12.76 9.03 -12.71
N ASN A 104 13.00 7.72 -12.67
CA ASN A 104 13.67 6.99 -13.75
C ASN A 104 12.71 6.16 -14.62
N THR A 105 11.43 6.06 -14.25
CA THR A 105 10.41 5.48 -15.13
C THR A 105 10.05 6.52 -16.21
N SER A 106 10.11 6.12 -17.48
CA SER A 106 9.89 7.03 -18.62
C SER A 106 8.43 7.48 -18.78
N TYR A 107 7.53 6.88 -18.05
CA TYR A 107 6.09 7.16 -18.05
C TYR A 107 5.62 7.58 -16.66
N PRO A 108 4.52 8.34 -16.56
CA PRO A 108 4.00 8.75 -15.27
C PRO A 108 3.64 7.57 -14.39
N VAL A 109 4.09 7.60 -13.14
CA VAL A 109 3.65 6.72 -12.06
C VAL A 109 3.30 7.56 -10.83
N GLY A 110 2.41 7.06 -9.99
CA GLY A 110 2.08 7.64 -8.70
C GLY A 110 2.59 6.77 -7.55
N VAL A 111 2.23 7.18 -6.34
CA VAL A 111 2.59 6.46 -5.11
C VAL A 111 1.34 6.15 -4.30
N CYS A 112 1.28 4.96 -3.73
CA CYS A 112 0.36 4.57 -2.69
C CYS A 112 1.15 4.48 -1.37
N LEU A 113 0.74 5.24 -0.36
CA LEU A 113 1.29 5.09 0.99
C LEU A 113 0.50 4.02 1.73
N ASP A 114 1.16 3.08 2.41
CA ASP A 114 0.52 2.19 3.37
C ASP A 114 1.02 2.50 4.78
N THR A 115 0.11 2.77 5.72
CA THR A 115 0.45 3.20 7.08
C THR A 115 1.10 2.09 7.90
N CYS A 116 0.69 0.82 7.72
CA CYS A 116 1.35 -0.33 8.33
C CYS A 116 2.75 -0.54 7.77
N HIS A 117 2.90 -0.47 6.44
CA HIS A 117 4.20 -0.62 5.79
C HIS A 117 5.18 0.47 6.20
N LEU A 118 4.73 1.73 6.27
CA LEU A 118 5.56 2.84 6.75
C LEU A 118 6.02 2.61 8.20
N ASN A 119 5.09 2.24 9.11
CA ASN A 119 5.45 1.89 10.48
C ASN A 119 6.48 0.75 10.53
N ASP A 120 6.20 -0.32 9.81
CA ASP A 120 7.04 -1.51 9.83
C ASP A 120 8.40 -1.27 9.15
N SER A 121 8.52 -0.32 8.22
CA SER A 121 9.79 0.12 7.62
C SER A 121 10.61 1.05 8.51
N GLY A 122 10.03 1.58 9.60
CA GLY A 122 10.73 2.41 10.58
C GLY A 122 10.31 3.88 10.62
N ILE A 123 9.18 4.24 9.99
CA ILE A 123 8.64 5.60 10.06
C ILE A 123 7.78 5.75 11.32
N ASP A 124 8.11 6.73 12.15
CA ASP A 124 7.32 7.10 13.32
C ASP A 124 6.02 7.80 12.89
N MET A 125 4.91 7.08 12.97
CA MET A 125 3.61 7.57 12.52
C MET A 125 3.07 8.72 13.37
N SER A 126 3.59 8.95 14.59
CA SER A 126 3.30 10.14 15.38
C SER A 126 3.91 11.42 14.80
N LYS A 127 4.90 11.28 13.89
CA LYS A 127 5.60 12.35 13.17
C LYS A 127 5.30 12.33 11.67
N PHE A 128 4.09 11.92 11.30
CA PHE A 128 3.73 11.76 9.90
C PHE A 128 3.84 13.05 9.08
N ASP A 129 3.62 14.22 9.69
CA ASP A 129 3.84 15.51 9.00
C ASP A 129 5.31 15.75 8.66
N ASP A 130 6.26 15.33 9.50
CA ASP A 130 7.69 15.39 9.18
C ASP A 130 8.02 14.47 8.01
N TYR A 131 7.46 13.27 7.99
CA TYR A 131 7.58 12.37 6.84
C TYR A 131 7.02 13.00 5.55
N LEU A 132 5.84 13.64 5.61
CA LEU A 132 5.27 14.33 4.45
C LEU A 132 6.13 15.51 3.99
N ASN A 133 6.81 16.23 4.87
CA ASN A 133 7.73 17.29 4.49
C ASN A 133 8.91 16.73 3.66
N ILE A 134 9.49 15.63 4.13
CA ILE A 134 10.60 14.96 3.42
C ILE A 134 10.11 14.35 2.10
N PHE A 135 8.90 13.78 2.08
CA PHE A 135 8.29 13.24 0.87
C PHE A 135 8.07 14.34 -0.18
N ASP A 136 7.55 15.48 0.26
CA ASP A 136 7.28 16.64 -0.62
C ASP A 136 8.57 17.18 -1.25
N GLU A 137 9.61 17.34 -0.43
CA GLU A 137 10.92 17.80 -0.91
C GLU A 137 11.55 16.84 -1.93
N LYS A 138 11.43 15.53 -1.69
CA LYS A 138 12.11 14.51 -2.50
C LYS A 138 11.34 14.10 -3.75
N ILE A 139 10.02 14.00 -3.67
CA ILE A 139 9.17 13.34 -4.68
C ILE A 139 8.03 14.26 -5.13
N GLY A 140 7.44 15.02 -4.18
CA GLY A 140 6.27 15.88 -4.38
C GLY A 140 4.98 15.18 -3.91
N LEU A 141 4.18 15.89 -3.09
CA LEU A 141 2.90 15.35 -2.55
C LEU A 141 1.89 15.06 -3.65
N ASP A 142 1.99 15.70 -4.80
CA ASP A 142 1.13 15.44 -5.95
C ASP A 142 1.27 14.02 -6.51
N LYS A 143 2.35 13.31 -6.18
CA LYS A 143 2.55 11.91 -6.53
C LYS A 143 1.75 10.93 -5.65
N ILE A 144 1.33 11.33 -4.45
CA ILE A 144 0.50 10.50 -3.58
C ILE A 144 -0.91 10.47 -4.16
N LYS A 145 -1.36 9.30 -4.61
CA LYS A 145 -2.66 9.11 -5.27
C LYS A 145 -3.60 8.17 -4.52
N CYS A 146 -3.10 7.46 -3.51
CA CYS A 146 -3.85 6.58 -2.64
C CYS A 146 -3.14 6.44 -1.30
N ILE A 147 -3.90 6.17 -0.25
CA ILE A 147 -3.36 5.78 1.06
C ILE A 147 -4.12 4.54 1.53
N HIS A 148 -3.40 3.46 1.78
CA HIS A 148 -3.90 2.32 2.53
C HIS A 148 -3.81 2.64 4.02
N ILE A 149 -4.95 2.62 4.68
CA ILE A 149 -5.08 2.93 6.10
C ILE A 149 -5.19 1.62 6.87
N ASN A 150 -4.12 1.25 7.52
CA ASN A 150 -4.00 0.04 8.31
C ASN A 150 -3.32 0.35 9.65
N ASP A 151 -3.75 -0.28 10.74
CA ASP A 151 -2.91 -0.32 11.93
C ASP A 151 -1.90 -1.47 11.81
N SER A 152 -0.88 -1.52 12.64
CA SER A 152 0.13 -2.57 12.60
C SER A 152 0.15 -3.39 13.88
N LYS A 153 0.25 -4.72 13.74
CA LYS A 153 0.51 -5.63 14.88
C LYS A 153 1.91 -5.49 15.45
N ASN A 154 2.80 -4.84 14.71
CA ASN A 154 4.22 -4.86 14.99
C ASN A 154 4.68 -3.48 15.46
N VAL A 155 5.72 -3.49 16.28
CA VAL A 155 6.44 -2.27 16.63
C VAL A 155 7.14 -1.68 15.42
N ILE A 156 7.37 -0.37 15.47
CA ILE A 156 8.09 0.38 14.44
C ILE A 156 9.41 -0.32 14.04
N GLY A 157 9.69 -0.40 12.75
CA GLY A 157 10.92 -0.97 12.21
C GLY A 157 11.00 -2.50 12.27
N SER A 158 9.89 -3.19 12.40
CA SER A 158 9.85 -4.66 12.52
C SER A 158 10.07 -5.41 11.21
N HIS A 159 9.84 -4.77 10.06
CA HIS A 159 9.93 -5.35 8.71
C HIS A 159 9.08 -6.62 8.51
N LYS A 160 7.80 -6.60 8.99
CA LYS A 160 6.97 -7.81 9.00
C LYS A 160 5.72 -7.77 8.14
N ASP A 161 5.14 -6.59 7.93
CA ASP A 161 3.88 -6.45 7.19
C ASP A 161 2.76 -7.32 7.78
N ARG A 162 2.15 -6.84 8.87
CA ARG A 162 1.03 -7.49 9.54
C ARG A 162 0.00 -6.45 9.95
N HIS A 163 -1.03 -6.28 9.12
CA HIS A 163 -2.13 -5.36 9.39
C HIS A 163 -2.90 -5.74 10.64
N GLU A 164 -3.37 -4.72 11.36
CA GLU A 164 -4.30 -4.83 12.48
C GLU A 164 -5.51 -3.92 12.24
N ASN A 165 -6.60 -4.21 12.96
CA ASN A 165 -7.79 -3.36 12.96
C ASN A 165 -7.48 -1.99 13.57
N ILE A 166 -8.15 -0.96 13.07
CA ILE A 166 -7.86 0.45 13.40
C ILE A 166 -7.96 0.71 14.91
N GLY A 167 -6.86 1.16 15.50
CA GLY A 167 -6.73 1.48 16.92
C GLY A 167 -6.40 0.28 17.82
N TYR A 168 -6.31 -0.92 17.26
CA TYR A 168 -5.94 -2.13 18.00
C TYR A 168 -4.48 -2.55 17.78
N GLY A 169 -3.75 -1.80 16.98
CA GLY A 169 -2.33 -2.01 16.71
C GLY A 169 -1.42 -1.01 17.42
N THR A 170 -0.18 -0.97 16.98
CA THR A 170 0.88 -0.16 17.60
C THR A 170 0.96 1.27 17.08
N ILE A 171 0.39 1.56 15.90
CA ILE A 171 0.25 2.92 15.39
C ILE A 171 -0.76 3.68 16.25
N GLY A 172 -1.88 3.06 16.55
CA GLY A 172 -2.93 3.57 17.41
C GLY A 172 -3.90 4.53 16.73
N PHE A 173 -5.09 4.63 17.31
CA PHE A 173 -6.24 5.31 16.74
C PHE A 173 -5.98 6.80 16.44
N GLU A 174 -5.37 7.53 17.38
CA GLU A 174 -5.14 8.97 17.23
C GLU A 174 -4.17 9.30 16.10
N ASN A 175 -3.08 8.54 15.95
CA ASN A 175 -2.12 8.75 14.85
C ASN A 175 -2.78 8.45 13.50
N ILE A 176 -3.58 7.39 13.42
CA ILE A 176 -4.34 7.05 12.20
C ILE A 176 -5.35 8.15 11.87
N LEU A 177 -6.07 8.70 12.84
CA LEU A 177 -6.97 9.84 12.61
C LEU A 177 -6.23 11.06 12.08
N ASN A 178 -5.07 11.38 12.65
CA ASN A 178 -4.24 12.50 12.18
C ASN A 178 -3.82 12.33 10.72
N ILE A 179 -3.53 11.10 10.29
CA ILE A 179 -3.21 10.79 8.89
C ILE A 179 -4.45 10.95 8.00
N ILE A 180 -5.58 10.36 8.39
CA ILE A 180 -6.83 10.38 7.61
C ILE A 180 -7.32 11.82 7.39
N TYR A 181 -7.27 12.64 8.43
CA TYR A 181 -7.76 14.03 8.41
C TYR A 181 -6.68 15.06 8.13
N ASN A 182 -5.50 14.64 7.64
CA ASN A 182 -4.45 15.56 7.23
C ASN A 182 -4.92 16.42 6.06
N GLU A 183 -4.92 17.75 6.25
CA GLU A 183 -5.39 18.71 5.25
C GLU A 183 -4.60 18.66 3.93
N ARG A 184 -3.31 18.32 3.99
CA ARG A 184 -2.45 18.20 2.81
C ARG A 184 -2.84 17.02 1.91
N LEU A 185 -3.56 16.04 2.47
CA LEU A 185 -3.96 14.79 1.81
C LEU A 185 -5.49 14.63 1.72
N LYS A 186 -6.26 15.71 1.98
CA LYS A 186 -7.73 15.65 2.05
C LYS A 186 -8.38 15.06 0.79
N ASP A 187 -7.84 15.35 -0.38
CA ASP A 187 -8.37 14.90 -1.67
C ASP A 187 -7.81 13.54 -2.11
N VAL A 188 -6.86 12.97 -1.38
CA VAL A 188 -6.30 11.65 -1.67
C VAL A 188 -7.24 10.56 -1.13
N PRO A 189 -7.66 9.58 -1.94
CA PRO A 189 -8.45 8.44 -1.48
C PRO A 189 -7.76 7.65 -0.36
N LYS A 190 -8.52 7.24 0.66
CA LYS A 190 -8.08 6.37 1.75
C LYS A 190 -8.86 5.07 1.69
N ILE A 191 -8.16 3.95 1.76
CA ILE A 191 -8.71 2.59 1.64
C ILE A 191 -8.28 1.78 2.85
N LEU A 192 -9.22 1.07 3.48
CA LEU A 192 -8.93 0.14 4.56
C LEU A 192 -8.61 -1.24 3.98
N GLU A 193 -7.53 -1.85 4.47
CA GLU A 193 -7.16 -3.24 4.19
C GLU A 193 -6.99 -4.04 5.50
N THR A 194 -7.69 -3.59 6.53
CA THR A 194 -7.67 -4.20 7.85
C THR A 194 -8.19 -5.64 7.82
N PRO A 195 -7.67 -6.52 8.67
CA PRO A 195 -8.04 -7.93 8.63
C PRO A 195 -9.52 -8.14 9.04
N TYR A 196 -10.16 -9.12 8.40
CA TYR A 196 -11.46 -9.60 8.84
C TYR A 196 -11.38 -10.14 10.28
N VAL A 197 -12.50 -10.13 10.99
CA VAL A 197 -12.61 -10.61 12.36
C VAL A 197 -13.07 -12.07 12.34
N GLY A 198 -12.50 -12.92 13.21
CA GLY A 198 -12.95 -14.31 13.42
C GLY A 198 -14.22 -14.40 14.25
N GLU A 199 -14.77 -15.59 14.44
CA GLU A 199 -15.90 -15.83 15.36
C GLU A 199 -15.49 -15.59 16.81
N THR A 200 -14.22 -15.84 17.13
CA THR A 200 -13.53 -15.47 18.37
C THR A 200 -12.24 -14.72 18.03
N LEU A 201 -11.63 -14.06 19.01
CA LEU A 201 -10.36 -13.34 18.81
C LEU A 201 -9.19 -14.29 18.47
N GLU A 202 -9.31 -15.57 18.84
CA GLU A 202 -8.28 -16.60 18.64
C GLU A 202 -8.42 -17.35 17.30
N ASP A 203 -9.56 -17.18 16.60
CA ASP A 203 -9.83 -17.91 15.39
C ASP A 203 -8.89 -17.50 14.24
N LYS A 204 -8.35 -18.54 13.59
CA LYS A 204 -7.56 -18.35 12.37
C LYS A 204 -8.45 -18.03 11.16
N LYS A 205 -9.69 -18.52 11.16
CA LYS A 205 -10.67 -18.26 10.10
C LYS A 205 -11.33 -16.92 10.35
N ARG A 206 -11.02 -15.95 9.52
CA ARG A 206 -11.53 -14.60 9.60
C ARG A 206 -12.61 -14.42 8.55
N ILE A 207 -13.83 -14.10 8.98
CA ILE A 207 -15.03 -14.14 8.13
C ILE A 207 -15.86 -12.87 8.16
N TYR A 208 -15.77 -12.05 9.22
CA TYR A 208 -16.56 -10.83 9.37
C TYR A 208 -15.79 -9.61 8.92
N PRO A 209 -16.23 -8.88 7.87
CA PRO A 209 -15.59 -7.64 7.43
C PRO A 209 -15.80 -6.51 8.47
N PRO A 210 -14.72 -5.85 8.92
CA PRO A 210 -14.81 -4.80 9.94
C PRO A 210 -15.18 -3.42 9.40
N TYR A 211 -15.06 -3.21 8.10
CA TYR A 211 -15.01 -1.90 7.45
C TYR A 211 -16.17 -0.96 7.79
N LEU A 212 -17.41 -1.48 7.88
CA LEU A 212 -18.57 -0.67 8.26
C LEU A 212 -18.38 -0.01 9.63
N PHE A 213 -17.84 -0.75 10.58
CA PHE A 213 -17.65 -0.33 11.97
C PHE A 213 -16.43 0.59 12.10
N GLU A 214 -15.34 0.25 11.46
CA GLU A 214 -14.12 1.06 11.44
C GLU A 214 -14.38 2.43 10.78
N ILE A 215 -15.09 2.47 9.65
CA ILE A 215 -15.48 3.73 9.01
C ILE A 215 -16.39 4.57 9.92
N LYS A 216 -17.34 3.95 10.64
CA LYS A 216 -18.18 4.67 11.62
C LYS A 216 -17.35 5.26 12.74
N MET A 217 -16.44 4.48 13.31
CA MET A 217 -15.51 4.89 14.36
C MET A 217 -14.62 6.06 13.92
N ILE A 218 -14.02 5.96 12.72
CA ILE A 218 -13.19 7.00 12.10
C ILE A 218 -14.01 8.29 11.90
N ARG A 219 -15.22 8.20 11.32
CA ARG A 219 -16.08 9.36 11.08
C ARG A 219 -16.56 10.04 12.37
N ALA A 220 -16.80 9.26 13.40
CA ALA A 220 -17.16 9.77 14.72
C ALA A 220 -15.94 10.37 15.45
N LYS A 221 -14.73 10.14 14.97
CA LYS A 221 -13.45 10.47 15.62
C LYS A 221 -13.42 9.96 17.08
N LYS A 222 -13.98 8.79 17.30
CA LYS A 222 -14.09 8.17 18.63
C LYS A 222 -13.74 6.69 18.53
N PHE A 223 -12.74 6.30 19.31
CA PHE A 223 -12.34 4.90 19.41
C PHE A 223 -13.46 4.05 20.04
N ASP A 224 -13.69 2.88 19.49
CA ASP A 224 -14.66 1.91 19.97
C ASP A 224 -13.94 0.70 20.56
N GLU A 225 -13.81 0.66 21.88
CA GLU A 225 -13.19 -0.44 22.62
C GLU A 225 -13.95 -1.77 22.46
N ASN A 226 -15.20 -1.72 22.03
CA ASN A 226 -16.07 -2.88 21.84
C ASN A 226 -16.27 -3.26 20.35
N LEU A 227 -15.43 -2.76 19.45
CA LEU A 227 -15.53 -2.96 18.00
C LEU A 227 -15.83 -4.42 17.64
N PHE A 228 -15.08 -5.36 18.17
CA PHE A 228 -15.24 -6.80 17.84
C PHE A 228 -16.57 -7.38 18.31
N ASN A 229 -17.06 -6.94 19.48
CA ASN A 229 -18.38 -7.35 19.99
C ASN A 229 -19.48 -6.82 19.08
N HIS A 230 -19.42 -5.54 18.69
CA HIS A 230 -20.40 -4.94 17.79
C HIS A 230 -20.40 -5.62 16.40
N ILE A 231 -19.22 -6.01 15.90
CA ILE A 231 -19.11 -6.79 14.67
C ILE A 231 -19.80 -8.16 14.83
N HIS A 232 -19.52 -8.87 15.92
CA HIS A 232 -20.13 -10.17 16.20
C HIS A 232 -21.66 -10.11 16.34
N GLU A 233 -22.17 -9.10 17.05
CA GLU A 233 -23.62 -8.89 17.22
C GLU A 233 -24.31 -8.61 15.89
N TYR A 234 -23.63 -7.93 14.96
CA TYR A 234 -24.21 -7.58 13.67
C TYR A 234 -24.25 -8.76 12.69
N TYR A 235 -23.26 -9.64 12.72
CA TYR A 235 -23.14 -10.73 11.76
C TYR A 235 -23.62 -12.10 12.29
N LYS A 236 -23.94 -12.24 13.58
CA LYS A 236 -24.58 -13.41 14.18
C LYS A 236 -26.10 -13.26 14.25
#